data_6a8d4eb1179197eda2f595128c9ddf13
#
_entry.id   6a8d4eb1179197eda2f595128c9ddf13
#
_cell.length_a   1.000
_cell.length_b   1.000
_cell.length_c   1.000
_cell.angle_alpha   90.00
_cell.angle_beta   90.00
_cell.angle_gamma   90.00
#
_symmetry.space_group_name_H-M   'P 1'
#
loop_
_entity.id
_entity.type
_entity.pdbx_description
1 polymer ?
#
loop_
_entity_poly.entity_id
_entity_poly.type
_entity_poly.pdbx_seq_one_letter_code
_entity_poly.pdbx_strand_id
1 'polypeptide(L)'
;MAGSWEPLLCRVRRDGNTGYIPTPEQRAAYEREHSPEMIAELKALGVNFIMMHCYKGAGLEAERESMAEAVKFATLCHEAGLRVGVYNFSGAFLWEPLFKETPQARDWVLLDEAGRPLTYGSATYRYRWNRNHPGAQAFYKRIVRFAVRDIGADLLHFDNYGYGPGGDANSIQRFREYLRETFTTSQLKQMGVDDLNEVQPPMSGPPENMLRRAWLEFCCRSLADSYYDMSRYARSLRKDILIECNPGGPGNWIRPPVDHGRLLQGGEALWDEGRAPGYDDGHLHTRIRTYKVARRMDNVAFAYTTRPLEMAESMAFNRDCLGCICWFEYGKIVAKPGSNKPVAESLAPFIRFFHERRDLFRGAKVVADVAILRSFPSQVFAAPNSARLTYRAEQALIENRLCFQIIYDHHLTDLTRYRVLVLAGCVAMSDQQIGQIKRYVESGGRLCIVGSAATHDEWMRPRDVPMLNDLPADHVVRIDENGDIIDAVRRACGGRLSVSIRAEPGLCSELTEQPARRLVHLVNYRSDGPVKDISVTLRLPMGRQVEAVTLASPERGNDLELDFQAQAGTTTFRVPQVRTYEIAVVKMK
;
A
#
# COMPACT_ATOMS: atom_id res chain seq x y z
N MET A 1 12.74 9.69 4.65
CA MET A 1 13.31 8.70 5.62
C MET A 1 14.60 8.08 5.09
N ALA A 2 15.36 7.41 5.96
CA ALA A 2 16.53 6.61 5.63
C ALA A 2 16.37 5.17 6.18
N GLY A 3 16.96 4.18 5.54
CA GLY A 3 17.05 2.78 5.95
C GLY A 3 18.35 2.16 5.43
N SER A 4 18.75 1.01 5.85
CA SER A 4 18.48 0.25 7.06
C SER A 4 19.80 -0.04 7.77
N TRP A 5 19.75 -0.26 9.08
CA TRP A 5 20.90 -0.63 9.92
C TRP A 5 20.80 -2.12 10.23
N GLU A 6 21.09 -2.98 9.24
CA GLU A 6 20.95 -4.43 9.39
C GLU A 6 22.03 -5.00 10.31
N PRO A 7 21.71 -5.99 11.18
CA PRO A 7 22.69 -6.64 12.04
C PRO A 7 23.92 -7.14 11.28
N LEU A 8 25.11 -6.86 11.82
CA LEU A 8 26.39 -7.13 11.14
C LEU A 8 26.56 -8.60 10.76
N LEU A 9 26.21 -9.51 11.67
CA LEU A 9 26.31 -10.96 11.41
C LEU A 9 25.42 -11.40 10.21
N CYS A 10 24.26 -10.78 10.02
CA CYS A 10 23.38 -11.10 8.91
C CYS A 10 23.93 -10.61 7.56
N ARG A 11 24.58 -9.44 7.54
CA ARG A 11 25.31 -8.94 6.36
C ARG A 11 26.44 -9.88 5.99
N VAL A 12 27.29 -10.21 6.96
CA VAL A 12 28.42 -11.12 6.79
C VAL A 12 27.98 -12.47 6.22
N ARG A 13 26.86 -13.01 6.70
CA ARG A 13 26.31 -14.28 6.19
C ARG A 13 25.81 -14.15 4.74
N ARG A 14 25.17 -13.04 4.40
CA ARG A 14 24.73 -12.79 3.02
C ARG A 14 25.88 -12.60 2.04
N ASP A 15 27.01 -12.05 2.52
CA ASP A 15 28.26 -11.94 1.74
C ASP A 15 28.98 -13.31 1.57
N GLY A 16 28.35 -14.40 2.02
CA GLY A 16 28.84 -15.76 1.82
C GLY A 16 29.67 -16.34 2.98
N ASN A 17 29.93 -15.56 4.05
CA ASN A 17 30.70 -16.04 5.18
C ASN A 17 29.83 -16.87 6.14
N THR A 18 29.98 -18.19 6.08
CA THR A 18 29.21 -19.15 6.90
C THR A 18 29.63 -19.18 8.37
N GLY A 19 30.79 -18.62 8.69
CA GLY A 19 31.29 -18.48 10.07
C GLY A 19 30.71 -17.31 10.83
N TYR A 20 30.00 -16.41 10.14
CA TYR A 20 29.44 -15.18 10.73
C TYR A 20 30.47 -14.22 11.35
N ILE A 21 31.74 -14.31 10.92
CA ILE A 21 32.85 -13.49 11.43
C ILE A 21 33.05 -12.28 10.50
N PRO A 22 32.81 -11.03 10.96
CA PRO A 22 33.02 -9.86 10.14
C PRO A 22 34.51 -9.58 9.93
N THR A 23 34.84 -9.04 8.74
CA THR A 23 36.17 -8.47 8.53
C THR A 23 36.32 -7.13 9.29
N PRO A 24 37.56 -6.66 9.53
CA PRO A 24 37.78 -5.34 10.13
C PRO A 24 37.07 -4.21 9.35
N GLU A 25 37.05 -4.27 8.04
CA GLU A 25 36.41 -3.27 7.17
C GLU A 25 34.89 -3.29 7.30
N GLN A 26 34.28 -4.50 7.39
CA GLN A 26 32.82 -4.63 7.63
C GLN A 26 32.44 -4.10 9.01
N ARG A 27 33.27 -4.33 10.04
CA ARG A 27 33.05 -3.79 11.38
C ARG A 27 33.18 -2.27 11.40
N ALA A 28 34.23 -1.70 10.81
CA ALA A 28 34.43 -0.26 10.72
C ALA A 28 33.28 0.43 9.95
N ALA A 29 32.80 -0.16 8.86
CA ALA A 29 31.62 0.33 8.14
C ALA A 29 30.36 0.32 8.99
N TYR A 30 30.13 -0.74 9.76
CA TYR A 30 29.00 -0.86 10.67
C TYR A 30 29.05 0.19 11.80
N GLU A 31 30.22 0.39 12.40
CA GLU A 31 30.44 1.41 13.44
C GLU A 31 30.19 2.82 12.89
N ARG A 32 30.69 3.13 11.68
CA ARG A 32 30.43 4.41 11.00
C ARG A 32 28.93 4.63 10.79
N GLU A 33 28.17 3.62 10.36
CA GLU A 33 26.73 3.76 10.14
C GLU A 33 25.95 4.06 11.43
N HIS A 34 26.50 3.70 12.61
CA HIS A 34 25.89 3.93 13.91
C HIS A 34 26.46 5.16 14.66
N SER A 35 27.19 6.04 13.95
CA SER A 35 27.85 7.18 14.55
C SER A 35 26.99 8.45 14.60
N PRO A 36 27.28 9.40 15.53
CA PRO A 36 26.66 10.72 15.54
C PRO A 36 26.92 11.52 14.25
N GLU A 37 28.08 11.35 13.63
CA GLU A 37 28.44 11.99 12.36
C GLU A 37 27.51 11.57 11.24
N MET A 38 27.16 10.27 11.17
CA MET A 38 26.20 9.74 10.22
C MET A 38 24.82 10.34 10.44
N ILE A 39 24.38 10.49 11.67
CA ILE A 39 23.10 11.15 12.01
C ILE A 39 23.10 12.60 11.51
N ALA A 40 24.22 13.33 11.67
CA ALA A 40 24.36 14.71 11.18
C ALA A 40 24.28 14.77 9.64
N GLU A 41 24.95 13.86 8.92
CA GLU A 41 24.88 13.74 7.47
C GLU A 41 23.43 13.50 6.99
N LEU A 42 22.69 12.60 7.65
CA LEU A 42 21.28 12.32 7.35
C LEU A 42 20.38 13.54 7.56
N LYS A 43 20.57 14.26 8.65
CA LYS A 43 19.80 15.49 8.91
C LYS A 43 20.09 16.57 7.87
N ALA A 44 21.34 16.70 7.42
CA ALA A 44 21.72 17.61 6.34
C ALA A 44 21.03 17.27 5.00
N LEU A 45 20.73 15.99 4.74
CA LEU A 45 19.92 15.55 3.60
C LEU A 45 18.40 15.78 3.79
N GLY A 46 17.95 16.27 4.95
CA GLY A 46 16.53 16.46 5.27
C GLY A 46 15.81 15.21 5.79
N VAL A 47 16.54 14.18 6.21
CA VAL A 47 15.95 13.00 6.88
C VAL A 47 15.45 13.39 8.26
N ASN A 48 14.22 13.01 8.58
CA ASN A 48 13.60 13.20 9.89
C ASN A 48 13.07 11.90 10.51
N PHE A 49 13.18 10.79 9.78
CA PHE A 49 12.75 9.46 10.20
C PHE A 49 13.73 8.41 9.70
N ILE A 50 14.15 7.50 10.56
CA ILE A 50 14.99 6.35 10.20
C ILE A 50 14.21 5.04 10.35
N MET A 51 14.54 4.04 9.52
CA MET A 51 14.06 2.68 9.64
C MET A 51 15.26 1.77 9.90
N MET A 52 15.44 1.33 11.13
CA MET A 52 16.56 0.50 11.56
C MET A 52 16.12 -0.93 11.90
N HIS A 53 17.04 -1.88 11.83
CA HIS A 53 16.79 -3.23 12.34
C HIS A 53 17.11 -3.32 13.84
N CYS A 54 16.39 -4.20 14.53
CA CYS A 54 16.75 -4.58 15.90
C CYS A 54 17.07 -6.07 16.04
N TYR A 55 16.47 -6.90 15.16
CA TYR A 55 16.60 -8.34 15.16
C TYR A 55 16.27 -8.88 13.76
N LYS A 56 17.03 -9.85 13.27
CA LYS A 56 16.85 -10.39 11.91
C LYS A 56 16.48 -11.86 11.86
N GLY A 57 16.57 -12.57 12.99
CA GLY A 57 16.15 -13.97 13.10
C GLY A 57 17.26 -14.99 13.27
N ALA A 58 18.48 -14.59 13.58
CA ALA A 58 19.59 -15.50 13.79
C ALA A 58 19.66 -16.10 15.22
N GLY A 59 18.89 -15.55 16.15
CA GLY A 59 18.87 -15.97 17.55
C GLY A 59 19.18 -14.81 18.50
N LEU A 60 18.64 -14.83 19.71
CA LEU A 60 18.81 -13.75 20.67
C LEU A 60 20.25 -13.68 21.20
N GLU A 61 20.93 -14.81 21.32
CA GLU A 61 22.34 -14.87 21.68
C GLU A 61 23.22 -14.42 20.52
N ALA A 62 22.94 -14.94 19.33
CA ALA A 62 23.71 -14.60 18.12
C ALA A 62 23.62 -13.11 17.75
N GLU A 63 22.47 -12.47 18.00
CA GLU A 63 22.23 -11.05 17.67
C GLU A 63 22.37 -10.12 18.90
N ARG A 64 22.81 -10.61 20.06
CA ARG A 64 22.86 -9.83 21.30
C ARG A 64 23.63 -8.50 21.16
N GLU A 65 24.80 -8.53 20.53
CA GLU A 65 25.62 -7.35 20.29
C GLU A 65 24.87 -6.34 19.41
N SER A 66 24.34 -6.78 18.28
CA SER A 66 23.58 -5.92 17.36
C SER A 66 22.30 -5.36 18.00
N MET A 67 21.63 -6.14 18.85
CA MET A 67 20.46 -5.66 19.60
C MET A 67 20.83 -4.56 20.58
N ALA A 68 21.94 -4.70 21.30
CA ALA A 68 22.44 -3.67 22.22
C ALA A 68 22.88 -2.40 21.49
N GLU A 69 23.54 -2.53 20.33
CA GLU A 69 23.89 -1.39 19.47
C GLU A 69 22.64 -0.69 18.91
N ALA A 70 21.59 -1.44 18.57
CA ALA A 70 20.32 -0.87 18.12
C ALA A 70 19.67 0.04 19.17
N VAL A 71 19.73 -0.33 20.46
CA VAL A 71 19.23 0.53 21.56
C VAL A 71 20.02 1.82 21.66
N LYS A 72 21.37 1.74 21.63
CA LYS A 72 22.23 2.93 21.68
C LYS A 72 21.98 3.87 20.52
N PHE A 73 21.92 3.32 19.30
CA PHE A 73 21.71 4.11 18.10
C PHE A 73 20.34 4.78 18.05
N ALA A 74 19.28 4.08 18.49
CA ALA A 74 17.96 4.67 18.60
C ALA A 74 17.93 5.85 19.59
N THR A 75 18.65 5.73 20.71
CA THR A 75 18.79 6.81 21.69
C THR A 75 19.45 8.03 21.04
N LEU A 76 20.59 7.87 20.35
CA LEU A 76 21.26 8.95 19.62
C LEU A 76 20.36 9.61 18.58
N CYS A 77 19.57 8.83 17.86
CA CYS A 77 18.62 9.34 16.89
C CYS A 77 17.50 10.17 17.53
N HIS A 78 16.92 9.71 18.64
CA HIS A 78 15.91 10.46 19.40
C HIS A 78 16.48 11.76 19.97
N GLU A 79 17.67 11.73 20.56
CA GLU A 79 18.37 12.92 21.06
C GLU A 79 18.66 13.94 19.95
N ALA A 80 18.94 13.46 18.74
CA ALA A 80 19.10 14.29 17.54
C ALA A 80 17.75 14.79 16.96
N GLY A 81 16.61 14.39 17.52
CA GLY A 81 15.27 14.80 17.07
C GLY A 81 14.73 13.98 15.88
N LEU A 82 15.34 12.85 15.55
CA LEU A 82 14.82 11.92 14.54
C LEU A 82 13.79 10.98 15.15
N ARG A 83 12.82 10.56 14.35
CA ARG A 83 11.92 9.46 14.69
C ARG A 83 12.52 8.13 14.26
N VAL A 84 12.22 7.07 15.02
CA VAL A 84 12.80 5.74 14.84
C VAL A 84 11.71 4.72 14.52
N GLY A 85 11.72 4.21 13.29
CA GLY A 85 11.01 3.00 12.91
C GLY A 85 11.90 1.78 13.11
N VAL A 86 11.34 0.68 13.52
CA VAL A 86 12.05 -0.57 13.74
C VAL A 86 11.56 -1.64 12.77
N TYR A 87 12.46 -2.07 11.92
CA TYR A 87 12.32 -3.23 11.08
C TYR A 87 12.51 -4.47 11.94
N ASN A 88 11.40 -5.05 12.40
CA ASN A 88 11.46 -6.13 13.38
C ASN A 88 12.14 -7.37 12.83
N PHE A 89 11.63 -7.88 11.71
CA PHE A 89 12.20 -8.97 10.94
C PHE A 89 11.38 -9.20 9.65
N SER A 90 11.94 -9.95 8.73
CA SER A 90 11.28 -10.30 7.47
C SER A 90 10.37 -11.54 7.62
N GLY A 91 9.59 -11.82 6.59
CA GLY A 91 8.82 -13.06 6.50
C GLY A 91 9.66 -14.34 6.57
N ALA A 92 11.00 -14.21 6.55
CA ALA A 92 11.98 -15.28 6.71
C ALA A 92 12.92 -14.97 7.88
N PHE A 93 12.41 -15.00 9.09
CA PHE A 93 13.17 -14.65 10.29
C PHE A 93 13.82 -15.84 11.02
N LEU A 94 13.64 -17.06 10.53
CA LEU A 94 14.30 -18.23 11.10
C LEU A 94 15.60 -18.51 10.33
N TRP A 95 16.72 -18.11 10.90
CA TRP A 95 18.03 -18.37 10.32
C TRP A 95 18.69 -19.58 11.00
N GLU A 96 19.64 -20.20 10.31
CA GLU A 96 20.30 -21.42 10.77
C GLU A 96 20.90 -21.35 12.20
N PRO A 97 21.46 -20.21 12.70
CA PRO A 97 21.96 -20.15 14.07
C PRO A 97 20.86 -20.24 15.12
N LEU A 98 19.64 -19.73 14.85
CA LEU A 98 18.51 -19.83 15.78
C LEU A 98 18.20 -21.28 16.15
N PHE A 99 18.33 -22.22 15.21
CA PHE A 99 18.06 -23.64 15.46
C PHE A 99 19.08 -24.33 16.39
N LYS A 100 20.25 -23.70 16.59
CA LYS A 100 21.23 -24.16 17.59
C LYS A 100 20.86 -23.63 18.98
N GLU A 101 20.44 -22.37 19.04
CA GLU A 101 20.02 -21.71 20.28
C GLU A 101 18.64 -22.22 20.75
N THR A 102 17.72 -22.40 19.83
CA THR A 102 16.31 -22.76 20.06
C THR A 102 15.93 -23.93 19.15
N PRO A 103 16.29 -25.20 19.49
CA PRO A 103 16.06 -26.36 18.61
C PRO A 103 14.60 -26.55 18.21
N GLN A 104 13.63 -26.23 19.09
CA GLN A 104 12.19 -26.29 18.82
C GLN A 104 11.73 -25.29 17.76
N ALA A 105 12.56 -24.31 17.39
CA ALA A 105 12.22 -23.38 16.30
C ALA A 105 12.17 -24.09 14.91
N ARG A 106 12.63 -25.31 14.81
CA ARG A 106 12.45 -26.15 13.61
C ARG A 106 10.98 -26.43 13.33
N ASP A 107 10.16 -26.57 14.36
CA ASP A 107 8.71 -26.79 14.27
C ASP A 107 7.96 -25.51 13.85
N TRP A 108 8.65 -24.35 13.92
CA TRP A 108 8.08 -23.07 13.53
C TRP A 108 8.23 -22.77 12.03
N VAL A 109 8.91 -23.64 11.28
CA VAL A 109 9.14 -23.46 9.85
C VAL A 109 7.85 -23.71 9.08
N LEU A 110 7.54 -22.82 8.15
CA LEU A 110 6.43 -22.96 7.22
C LEU A 110 6.74 -24.07 6.21
N LEU A 111 5.78 -24.98 6.00
CA LEU A 111 5.93 -26.10 5.07
C LEU A 111 5.09 -25.89 3.80
N ASP A 112 5.58 -26.39 2.67
CA ASP A 112 4.82 -26.46 1.43
C ASP A 112 3.79 -27.63 1.43
N GLU A 113 3.09 -27.82 0.33
CA GLU A 113 2.08 -28.89 0.16
C GLU A 113 2.69 -30.31 0.29
N ALA A 114 3.98 -30.46 0.00
CA ALA A 114 4.71 -31.73 0.11
C ALA A 114 5.40 -31.91 1.48
N GLY A 115 5.16 -31.01 2.44
CA GLY A 115 5.78 -31.04 3.76
C GLY A 115 7.25 -30.58 3.78
N ARG A 116 7.73 -29.89 2.75
CA ARG A 116 9.11 -29.40 2.67
C ARG A 116 9.22 -27.99 3.25
N PRO A 117 10.29 -27.69 4.00
CA PRO A 117 10.54 -26.35 4.55
C PRO A 117 10.62 -25.29 3.45
N LEU A 118 9.89 -24.19 3.64
CA LEU A 118 9.96 -23.03 2.76
C LEU A 118 11.10 -22.09 3.15
N THR A 119 11.94 -21.76 2.17
CA THR A 119 13.08 -20.85 2.32
C THR A 119 12.80 -19.48 1.68
N TYR A 120 13.67 -18.50 1.91
CA TYR A 120 13.62 -17.18 1.29
C TYR A 120 14.35 -17.22 -0.07
N GLY A 121 13.61 -17.53 -1.13
CA GLY A 121 14.20 -17.70 -2.45
C GLY A 121 15.28 -18.78 -2.46
N SER A 122 16.44 -18.46 -3.02
CA SER A 122 17.62 -19.33 -3.04
C SER A 122 18.43 -19.36 -1.74
N ALA A 123 18.07 -18.56 -0.73
CA ALA A 123 18.78 -18.47 0.54
C ALA A 123 18.41 -19.64 1.46
N THR A 124 19.03 -20.81 1.26
CA THR A 124 18.76 -22.07 1.97
C THR A 124 19.05 -22.04 3.47
N TYR A 125 19.64 -20.97 3.99
CA TYR A 125 19.94 -20.74 5.40
C TYR A 125 18.90 -19.86 6.10
N ARG A 126 17.83 -19.41 5.39
CA ARG A 126 16.75 -18.54 5.91
C ARG A 126 15.42 -19.20 5.61
N TYR A 127 14.63 -19.44 6.65
CA TYR A 127 13.36 -20.16 6.57
C TYR A 127 12.19 -19.23 6.85
N ARG A 128 11.07 -19.49 6.18
CA ARG A 128 9.82 -18.80 6.44
C ARG A 128 9.19 -19.33 7.70
N TRP A 129 8.70 -18.43 8.54
CA TRP A 129 8.05 -18.83 9.77
C TRP A 129 6.55 -19.04 9.59
N ASN A 130 6.03 -20.01 10.32
CA ASN A 130 4.61 -20.31 10.38
C ASN A 130 3.92 -19.36 11.38
N ARG A 131 3.12 -18.43 10.85
CA ARG A 131 2.37 -17.46 11.64
C ARG A 131 1.27 -18.08 12.48
N ASN A 132 0.85 -19.29 12.16
CA ASN A 132 -0.15 -20.05 12.92
C ASN A 132 0.43 -20.88 14.06
N HIS A 133 1.77 -21.01 14.15
CA HIS A 133 2.43 -21.77 15.21
C HIS A 133 2.52 -20.94 16.50
N PRO A 134 1.94 -21.40 17.64
CA PRO A 134 1.90 -20.61 18.88
C PRO A 134 3.28 -20.28 19.44
N GLY A 135 4.24 -21.20 19.37
CA GLY A 135 5.62 -20.96 19.81
C GLY A 135 6.33 -19.88 18.98
N ALA A 136 6.12 -19.86 17.66
CA ALA A 136 6.62 -18.82 16.79
C ALA A 136 6.02 -17.46 17.11
N GLN A 137 4.69 -17.40 17.32
CA GLN A 137 4.00 -16.17 17.73
C GLN A 137 4.51 -15.64 19.08
N ALA A 138 4.69 -16.53 20.08
CA ALA A 138 5.21 -16.15 21.39
C ALA A 138 6.64 -15.59 21.30
N PHE A 139 7.50 -16.21 20.51
CA PHE A 139 8.85 -15.71 20.26
C PHE A 139 8.82 -14.35 19.56
N TYR A 140 7.96 -14.20 18.55
CA TYR A 140 7.80 -12.94 17.84
C TYR A 140 7.35 -11.80 18.77
N LYS A 141 6.40 -12.05 19.65
CA LYS A 141 5.95 -11.06 20.65
C LYS A 141 7.09 -10.60 21.57
N ARG A 142 8.10 -11.45 21.87
CA ARG A 142 9.31 -11.02 22.59
C ARG A 142 10.10 -9.96 21.82
N ILE A 143 10.26 -10.15 20.51
CA ILE A 143 10.96 -9.18 19.63
C ILE A 143 10.17 -7.87 19.52
N VAL A 144 8.85 -7.94 19.33
CA VAL A 144 7.99 -6.75 19.36
C VAL A 144 8.11 -6.00 20.68
N ARG A 145 8.11 -6.71 21.81
CA ARG A 145 8.30 -6.09 23.13
C ARG A 145 9.65 -5.36 23.22
N PHE A 146 10.73 -5.99 22.78
CA PHE A 146 12.06 -5.38 22.76
C PHE A 146 12.08 -4.10 21.91
N ALA A 147 11.53 -4.13 20.70
CA ALA A 147 11.45 -2.96 19.83
C ALA A 147 10.65 -1.81 20.48
N VAL A 148 9.54 -2.11 21.14
CA VAL A 148 8.68 -1.08 21.76
C VAL A 148 9.22 -0.55 23.07
N ARG A 149 9.78 -1.43 23.95
CA ARG A 149 10.14 -1.08 25.32
C ARG A 149 11.58 -0.69 25.50
N ASP A 150 12.49 -1.42 24.83
CA ASP A 150 13.92 -1.23 25.02
C ASP A 150 14.50 -0.24 23.99
N ILE A 151 14.05 -0.30 22.75
CA ILE A 151 14.46 0.65 21.69
C ILE A 151 13.62 1.92 21.73
N GLY A 152 12.36 1.87 22.17
CA GLY A 152 11.45 3.01 22.16
C GLY A 152 10.93 3.36 20.75
N ALA A 153 10.75 2.36 19.91
CA ALA A 153 10.33 2.54 18.51
C ALA A 153 9.09 3.42 18.34
N ASP A 154 9.12 4.37 17.41
CA ASP A 154 7.96 5.17 17.02
C ASP A 154 7.05 4.43 16.02
N LEU A 155 7.63 3.49 15.25
CA LEU A 155 6.94 2.67 14.28
C LEU A 155 7.55 1.26 14.24
N LEU A 156 6.69 0.24 14.09
CA LEU A 156 7.11 -1.14 13.81
C LEU A 156 6.86 -1.47 12.35
N HIS A 157 7.88 -1.97 11.68
CA HIS A 157 7.81 -2.45 10.30
C HIS A 157 7.84 -3.97 10.26
N PHE A 158 6.80 -4.57 9.65
CA PHE A 158 6.70 -6.01 9.40
C PHE A 158 6.99 -6.30 7.93
N ASP A 159 8.24 -6.64 7.64
CA ASP A 159 8.70 -6.85 6.25
C ASP A 159 8.27 -8.19 5.67
N ASN A 160 8.18 -8.22 4.33
CA ASN A 160 7.81 -9.42 3.56
C ASN A 160 6.54 -10.09 4.11
N TYR A 161 5.53 -9.30 4.44
CA TYR A 161 4.30 -9.76 5.09
C TYR A 161 3.28 -10.28 4.06
N GLY A 162 3.75 -11.12 3.13
CA GLY A 162 2.99 -11.61 1.99
C GLY A 162 2.87 -13.14 1.89
N TYR A 163 3.19 -13.88 2.97
CA TYR A 163 3.13 -15.35 2.99
C TYR A 163 1.99 -15.84 3.86
N GLY A 164 1.14 -16.67 3.26
CA GLY A 164 0.00 -17.29 3.94
C GLY A 164 0.37 -18.56 4.71
N PRO A 165 -0.65 -19.25 5.23
CA PRO A 165 -0.52 -20.56 5.86
C PRO A 165 0.00 -21.61 4.86
N GLY A 166 0.62 -22.67 5.40
CA GLY A 166 1.20 -23.76 4.62
C GLY A 166 0.57 -25.13 4.90
N GLY A 167 1.29 -26.19 4.53
CA GLY A 167 0.91 -27.60 4.73
C GLY A 167 1.29 -28.15 6.11
N ASP A 168 1.62 -27.30 7.07
CA ASP A 168 1.92 -27.68 8.44
C ASP A 168 0.67 -27.94 9.27
N ALA A 169 0.80 -28.73 10.35
CA ALA A 169 -0.30 -29.15 11.20
C ALA A 169 -1.10 -27.99 11.81
N ASN A 170 -0.45 -26.89 12.19
CA ASN A 170 -1.13 -25.73 12.79
C ASN A 170 -1.96 -24.99 11.74
N SER A 171 -1.44 -24.81 10.53
CA SER A 171 -2.18 -24.19 9.42
C SER A 171 -3.37 -25.04 8.98
N ILE A 172 -3.18 -26.36 8.89
CA ILE A 172 -4.26 -27.32 8.56
C ILE A 172 -5.35 -27.26 9.63
N GLN A 173 -4.98 -27.31 10.91
CA GLN A 173 -5.95 -27.25 12.02
C GLN A 173 -6.75 -25.93 12.00
N ARG A 174 -6.09 -24.80 11.80
CA ARG A 174 -6.75 -23.50 11.66
C ARG A 174 -7.68 -23.43 10.46
N PHE A 175 -7.35 -24.07 9.35
CA PHE A 175 -8.23 -24.14 8.19
C PHE A 175 -9.49 -24.99 8.48
N ARG A 176 -9.35 -26.10 9.18
CA ARG A 176 -10.48 -26.94 9.62
C ARG A 176 -11.42 -26.18 10.56
N GLU A 177 -10.85 -25.39 11.49
CA GLU A 177 -11.62 -24.50 12.36
C GLU A 177 -12.38 -23.45 11.55
N TYR A 178 -11.70 -22.78 10.61
CA TYR A 178 -12.32 -21.82 9.68
C TYR A 178 -13.48 -22.43 8.90
N LEU A 179 -13.34 -23.65 8.37
CA LEU A 179 -14.40 -24.34 7.63
C LEU A 179 -15.62 -24.59 8.54
N ARG A 180 -15.38 -25.03 9.77
CA ARG A 180 -16.44 -25.27 10.77
C ARG A 180 -17.20 -23.99 11.15
N GLU A 181 -16.50 -22.88 11.27
CA GLU A 181 -17.10 -21.59 11.61
C GLU A 181 -17.86 -20.95 10.45
N THR A 182 -17.42 -21.19 9.21
CA THR A 182 -17.90 -20.46 8.03
C THR A 182 -19.04 -21.18 7.32
N PHE A 183 -19.05 -22.51 7.32
CA PHE A 183 -19.97 -23.32 6.52
C PHE A 183 -20.83 -24.24 7.38
N THR A 184 -22.08 -24.38 6.98
CA THR A 184 -22.99 -25.39 7.57
C THR A 184 -22.57 -26.82 7.17
N THR A 185 -22.99 -27.81 7.94
CA THR A 185 -22.72 -29.23 7.63
C THR A 185 -23.18 -29.60 6.21
N SER A 186 -24.35 -29.08 5.77
CA SER A 186 -24.86 -29.32 4.41
C SER A 186 -23.94 -28.71 3.34
N GLN A 187 -23.43 -27.49 3.55
CA GLN A 187 -22.50 -26.86 2.63
C GLN A 187 -21.16 -27.61 2.58
N LEU A 188 -20.64 -28.07 3.73
CA LEU A 188 -19.42 -28.88 3.78
C LEU A 188 -19.57 -30.18 2.97
N LYS A 189 -20.68 -30.88 3.10
CA LYS A 189 -20.97 -32.07 2.28
C LYS A 189 -21.01 -31.76 0.78
N GLN A 190 -21.64 -30.63 0.40
CA GLN A 190 -21.63 -30.17 -1.01
C GLN A 190 -20.24 -29.84 -1.53
N MET A 191 -19.32 -29.48 -0.63
CA MET A 191 -17.89 -29.24 -0.95
C MET A 191 -17.06 -30.53 -1.01
N GLY A 192 -17.69 -31.72 -0.74
CA GLY A 192 -17.01 -33.01 -0.67
C GLY A 192 -16.26 -33.23 0.64
N VAL A 193 -16.67 -32.55 1.71
CA VAL A 193 -16.10 -32.69 3.06
C VAL A 193 -17.04 -33.52 3.92
N ASP A 194 -16.74 -34.81 4.09
CA ASP A 194 -17.48 -35.74 4.95
C ASP A 194 -16.95 -35.72 6.40
N ASP A 195 -15.63 -35.65 6.58
CA ASP A 195 -14.97 -35.50 7.89
C ASP A 195 -13.98 -34.32 7.85
N LEU A 196 -14.24 -33.31 8.68
CA LEU A 196 -13.36 -32.14 8.82
C LEU A 196 -11.94 -32.51 9.31
N ASN A 197 -11.80 -33.61 10.07
CA ASN A 197 -10.49 -34.01 10.61
C ASN A 197 -9.55 -34.59 9.54
N GLU A 198 -10.10 -35.01 8.40
CA GLU A 198 -9.33 -35.55 7.28
C GLU A 198 -9.06 -34.51 6.18
N VAL A 199 -9.68 -33.32 6.26
CA VAL A 199 -9.50 -32.28 5.24
C VAL A 199 -8.04 -31.87 5.13
N GLN A 200 -7.51 -31.93 3.92
CA GLN A 200 -6.25 -31.31 3.54
C GLN A 200 -6.49 -30.04 2.74
N PRO A 201 -5.75 -28.96 2.99
CA PRO A 201 -5.89 -27.73 2.23
C PRO A 201 -5.56 -27.93 0.76
N PRO A 202 -6.42 -27.53 -0.19
CA PRO A 202 -6.09 -27.55 -1.61
C PRO A 202 -5.18 -26.35 -1.93
N MET A 203 -3.86 -26.46 -1.69
CA MET A 203 -2.90 -25.38 -1.75
C MET A 203 -2.58 -24.93 -3.17
N SER A 204 -2.75 -25.77 -4.16
CA SER A 204 -2.47 -25.51 -5.57
C SER A 204 -3.73 -25.59 -6.44
N GLY A 205 -3.62 -25.17 -7.70
CA GLY A 205 -4.69 -25.23 -8.69
C GLY A 205 -5.61 -23.99 -8.73
N PRO A 206 -6.48 -23.93 -9.77
CA PRO A 206 -7.39 -22.81 -9.97
C PRO A 206 -8.55 -22.82 -8.96
N PRO A 207 -9.24 -21.70 -8.75
CA PRO A 207 -10.35 -21.57 -7.79
C PRO A 207 -11.67 -22.10 -8.35
N GLU A 208 -11.65 -23.26 -8.96
CA GLU A 208 -12.84 -23.85 -9.64
C GLU A 208 -13.81 -24.47 -8.66
N ASN A 209 -13.33 -25.04 -7.56
CA ASN A 209 -14.19 -25.65 -6.55
C ASN A 209 -14.28 -24.80 -5.26
N MET A 210 -15.33 -25.07 -4.50
CA MET A 210 -15.68 -24.31 -3.30
C MET A 210 -14.61 -24.45 -2.20
N LEU A 211 -14.01 -25.63 -2.01
CA LEU A 211 -13.00 -25.87 -1.00
C LEU A 211 -11.71 -25.05 -1.29
N ARG A 212 -11.33 -24.96 -2.58
CA ARG A 212 -10.20 -24.12 -3.00
C ARG A 212 -10.48 -22.62 -2.78
N ARG A 213 -11.69 -22.15 -3.04
CA ARG A 213 -12.11 -20.77 -2.75
C ARG A 213 -12.06 -20.49 -1.25
N ALA A 214 -12.55 -21.43 -0.43
CA ALA A 214 -12.46 -21.35 1.02
C ALA A 214 -11.01 -21.28 1.51
N TRP A 215 -10.08 -22.05 0.91
CA TRP A 215 -8.66 -21.97 1.24
C TRP A 215 -8.05 -20.61 0.89
N LEU A 216 -8.36 -20.04 -0.28
CA LEU A 216 -7.84 -18.72 -0.69
C LEU A 216 -8.35 -17.61 0.23
N GLU A 217 -9.63 -17.67 0.62
CA GLU A 217 -10.22 -16.75 1.60
C GLU A 217 -9.56 -16.90 2.98
N PHE A 218 -9.37 -18.13 3.45
CA PHE A 218 -8.68 -18.43 4.70
C PHE A 218 -7.24 -17.91 4.71
N CYS A 219 -6.50 -18.04 3.59
CA CYS A 219 -5.14 -17.52 3.48
C CYS A 219 -5.09 -16.02 3.73
N CYS A 220 -6.00 -15.26 3.11
CA CYS A 220 -6.09 -13.82 3.29
C CYS A 220 -6.51 -13.44 4.72
N ARG A 221 -7.50 -14.14 5.28
CA ARG A 221 -7.97 -13.95 6.65
C ARG A 221 -6.85 -14.25 7.66
N SER A 222 -6.19 -15.40 7.54
CA SER A 222 -5.11 -15.83 8.43
C SER A 222 -3.94 -14.84 8.46
N LEU A 223 -3.57 -14.29 7.29
CA LEU A 223 -2.52 -13.28 7.20
C LEU A 223 -2.92 -11.98 7.93
N ALA A 224 -4.12 -11.49 7.68
CA ALA A 224 -4.63 -10.28 8.32
C ALA A 224 -4.81 -10.46 9.84
N ASP A 225 -5.35 -11.59 10.29
CA ASP A 225 -5.53 -11.90 11.71
C ASP A 225 -4.19 -11.93 12.47
N SER A 226 -3.16 -12.52 11.85
CA SER A 226 -1.79 -12.50 12.38
C SER A 226 -1.24 -11.08 12.52
N TYR A 227 -1.47 -10.22 11.51
CA TYR A 227 -1.06 -8.82 11.55
C TYR A 227 -1.79 -8.03 12.64
N TYR A 228 -3.10 -8.24 12.75
CA TYR A 228 -3.91 -7.59 13.79
C TYR A 228 -3.53 -8.04 15.20
N ASP A 229 -3.19 -9.32 15.39
CA ASP A 229 -2.75 -9.81 16.69
C ASP A 229 -1.44 -9.14 17.14
N MET A 230 -0.46 -9.04 16.22
CA MET A 230 0.79 -8.34 16.50
C MET A 230 0.60 -6.84 16.72
N SER A 231 -0.27 -6.21 15.93
CA SER A 231 -0.61 -4.79 16.09
C SER A 231 -1.28 -4.50 17.44
N ARG A 232 -2.26 -5.31 17.83
CA ARG A 232 -2.92 -5.21 19.15
C ARG A 232 -1.92 -5.42 20.28
N TYR A 233 -1.03 -6.42 20.16
CA TYR A 233 -0.01 -6.66 21.15
C TYR A 233 0.96 -5.48 21.29
N ALA A 234 1.45 -4.93 20.18
CA ALA A 234 2.31 -3.75 20.20
C ALA A 234 1.63 -2.55 20.87
N ARG A 235 0.36 -2.28 20.51
CA ARG A 235 -0.45 -1.19 21.11
C ARG A 235 -0.78 -1.43 22.60
N SER A 236 -0.82 -2.66 23.06
CA SER A 236 -0.93 -2.96 24.49
C SER A 236 0.32 -2.59 25.28
N LEU A 237 1.48 -2.57 24.63
CA LEU A 237 2.75 -2.13 25.20
C LEU A 237 2.89 -0.60 25.15
N ARG A 238 2.54 0.02 24.02
CA ARG A 238 2.60 1.46 23.80
C ARG A 238 1.45 1.88 22.88
N LYS A 239 0.52 2.67 23.40
CA LYS A 239 -0.76 2.98 22.75
C LYS A 239 -0.61 3.72 21.41
N ASP A 240 0.38 4.59 21.29
CA ASP A 240 0.63 5.48 20.14
C ASP A 240 1.67 4.93 19.16
N ILE A 241 2.09 3.67 19.31
CA ILE A 241 2.99 3.00 18.37
C ILE A 241 2.33 2.88 16.99
N LEU A 242 3.02 3.31 15.95
CA LEU A 242 2.58 3.16 14.58
C LEU A 242 2.99 1.79 14.03
N ILE A 243 2.17 1.23 13.16
CA ILE A 243 2.40 -0.10 12.59
C ILE A 243 2.40 -0.01 11.06
N GLU A 244 3.40 -0.62 10.47
CA GLU A 244 3.60 -0.71 9.04
C GLU A 244 3.85 -2.16 8.62
N CYS A 245 3.43 -2.54 7.41
CA CYS A 245 3.81 -3.81 6.81
C CYS A 245 4.26 -3.64 5.35
N ASN A 246 5.12 -4.57 4.89
CA ASN A 246 5.47 -4.76 3.49
C ASN A 246 4.84 -6.04 2.94
N PRO A 247 3.60 -6.00 2.46
CA PRO A 247 2.97 -7.14 1.79
C PRO A 247 3.26 -7.17 0.28
N GLY A 248 4.04 -6.22 -0.23
CA GLY A 248 4.09 -5.80 -1.62
C GLY A 248 3.00 -4.79 -1.94
N GLY A 249 3.21 -3.96 -2.96
CA GLY A 249 2.27 -2.91 -3.33
C GLY A 249 0.96 -3.45 -3.94
N PRO A 250 -0.17 -2.75 -3.74
CA PRO A 250 -1.48 -3.12 -4.29
C PRO A 250 -1.62 -2.80 -5.79
N GLY A 251 -0.57 -3.05 -6.57
CA GLY A 251 -0.44 -2.62 -7.96
C GLY A 251 -1.61 -3.03 -8.85
N ASN A 252 -1.76 -4.34 -9.14
CA ASN A 252 -2.69 -4.78 -10.17
C ASN A 252 -4.04 -5.26 -9.63
N TRP A 253 -4.04 -6.26 -8.73
CA TRP A 253 -5.25 -6.86 -8.17
C TRP A 253 -4.95 -7.65 -6.89
N ILE A 254 -6.02 -8.12 -6.23
CA ILE A 254 -5.89 -8.95 -5.02
C ILE A 254 -5.26 -10.29 -5.40
N ARG A 255 -4.17 -10.64 -4.70
CA ARG A 255 -3.44 -11.92 -4.89
C ARG A 255 -3.29 -12.63 -3.55
N PRO A 256 -4.12 -13.62 -3.25
CA PRO A 256 -3.97 -14.38 -2.01
C PRO A 256 -2.53 -14.88 -1.80
N PRO A 257 -1.99 -14.78 -0.58
CA PRO A 257 -2.70 -14.46 0.68
C PRO A 257 -2.87 -12.96 0.97
N VAL A 258 -2.48 -12.05 0.07
CA VAL A 258 -2.53 -10.61 0.31
C VAL A 258 -3.83 -10.02 -0.24
N ASP A 259 -4.70 -9.62 0.67
CA ASP A 259 -5.81 -8.71 0.45
C ASP A 259 -5.50 -7.38 1.15
N HIS A 260 -5.06 -6.38 0.38
CA HIS A 260 -4.69 -5.06 0.94
C HIS A 260 -5.88 -4.37 1.63
N GLY A 261 -7.10 -4.56 1.11
CA GLY A 261 -8.29 -3.98 1.70
C GLY A 261 -8.56 -4.50 3.12
N ARG A 262 -8.24 -5.75 3.38
CA ARG A 262 -8.33 -6.37 4.70
C ARG A 262 -7.09 -6.07 5.55
N LEU A 263 -5.91 -6.31 5.00
CA LEU A 263 -4.66 -6.25 5.74
C LEU A 263 -4.36 -4.84 6.29
N LEU A 264 -4.52 -3.79 5.46
CA LEU A 264 -4.12 -2.43 5.82
C LEU A 264 -5.00 -1.77 6.90
N GLN A 265 -6.13 -2.38 7.26
CA GLN A 265 -6.91 -1.93 8.42
C GLN A 265 -6.18 -2.16 9.76
N GLY A 266 -5.16 -3.00 9.79
CA GLY A 266 -4.38 -3.33 10.99
C GLY A 266 -3.30 -2.33 11.35
N GLY A 267 -2.96 -1.38 10.48
CA GLY A 267 -1.84 -0.44 10.67
C GLY A 267 -2.09 0.95 10.10
N GLU A 268 -1.05 1.76 10.08
CA GLU A 268 -1.03 3.16 9.63
C GLU A 268 -0.14 3.38 8.41
N ALA A 269 0.61 2.37 7.98
CA ALA A 269 1.49 2.50 6.81
C ALA A 269 1.70 1.16 6.07
N LEU A 270 2.08 1.28 4.80
CA LEU A 270 2.56 0.16 4.00
C LEU A 270 3.85 0.54 3.26
N TRP A 271 4.66 -0.48 2.95
CA TRP A 271 5.83 -0.34 2.10
C TRP A 271 5.55 -0.87 0.70
N ASP A 272 5.97 -0.13 -0.33
CA ASP A 272 5.84 -0.52 -1.73
C ASP A 272 7.18 -0.43 -2.45
N GLU A 273 7.68 -1.56 -2.93
CA GLU A 273 8.90 -1.68 -3.76
C GLU A 273 8.57 -1.79 -5.25
N GLY A 274 7.39 -1.36 -5.66
CA GLY A 274 6.92 -1.42 -7.04
C GLY A 274 7.80 -0.67 -8.04
N ARG A 275 7.51 -0.90 -9.31
CA ARG A 275 8.23 -0.28 -10.44
C ARG A 275 8.28 1.25 -10.28
N ALA A 276 9.43 1.80 -10.64
CA ALA A 276 9.61 3.25 -10.71
C ALA A 276 8.65 3.91 -11.71
N PRO A 277 8.03 5.05 -11.37
CA PRO A 277 7.10 5.75 -12.25
C PRO A 277 7.77 6.35 -13.48
N GLY A 278 7.01 6.48 -14.57
CA GLY A 278 7.45 7.07 -15.84
C GLY A 278 6.38 6.96 -16.92
N TYR A 279 6.64 7.58 -18.06
CA TYR A 279 5.83 7.51 -19.26
C TYR A 279 6.73 7.18 -20.44
N ASP A 280 6.70 5.93 -20.89
CA ASP A 280 7.59 5.40 -21.93
C ASP A 280 6.75 4.75 -23.03
N ASP A 281 7.02 5.06 -24.29
CA ASP A 281 6.34 4.48 -25.47
C ASP A 281 4.80 4.52 -25.40
N GLY A 282 4.25 5.61 -24.87
CA GLY A 282 2.81 5.77 -24.69
C GLY A 282 2.23 5.03 -23.48
N HIS A 283 3.06 4.37 -22.67
CA HIS A 283 2.65 3.62 -21.49
C HIS A 283 2.98 4.35 -20.19
N LEU A 284 1.97 4.57 -19.38
CA LEU A 284 2.09 5.20 -18.07
C LEU A 284 2.32 4.15 -16.97
N HIS A 285 3.45 4.28 -16.28
CA HIS A 285 3.77 3.50 -15.08
C HIS A 285 3.69 4.40 -13.85
N THR A 286 2.94 4.01 -12.84
CA THR A 286 2.72 4.84 -11.65
C THR A 286 2.58 3.98 -10.38
N ARG A 287 2.79 4.61 -9.21
CA ARG A 287 2.40 4.10 -7.89
C ARG A 287 1.09 4.74 -7.40
N ILE A 288 0.35 5.44 -8.26
CA ILE A 288 -0.91 6.12 -7.89
C ILE A 288 -1.88 5.16 -7.21
N ARG A 289 -2.00 3.91 -7.69
CA ARG A 289 -2.87 2.91 -7.06
C ARG A 289 -2.48 2.62 -5.62
N THR A 290 -1.19 2.48 -5.36
CA THR A 290 -0.66 2.28 -4.01
C THR A 290 -1.05 3.43 -3.09
N TYR A 291 -0.83 4.67 -3.52
CA TYR A 291 -1.18 5.85 -2.72
C TYR A 291 -2.69 5.97 -2.51
N LYS A 292 -3.51 5.71 -3.53
CA LYS A 292 -4.97 5.76 -3.41
C LYS A 292 -5.50 4.70 -2.45
N VAL A 293 -4.99 3.48 -2.52
CA VAL A 293 -5.34 2.39 -1.58
C VAL A 293 -4.88 2.76 -0.17
N ALA A 294 -3.65 3.21 0.02
CA ALA A 294 -3.13 3.63 1.31
C ALA A 294 -4.01 4.74 1.93
N ARG A 295 -4.23 5.83 1.21
CA ARG A 295 -5.05 6.96 1.70
C ARG A 295 -6.48 6.56 2.03
N ARG A 296 -7.07 5.62 1.28
CA ARG A 296 -8.45 5.16 1.56
C ARG A 296 -8.52 4.35 2.86
N MET A 297 -7.43 3.69 3.25
CA MET A 297 -7.27 2.97 4.51
C MET A 297 -6.67 3.81 5.64
N ASP A 298 -6.56 5.13 5.45
CA ASP A 298 -5.88 6.06 6.37
C ASP A 298 -4.40 5.72 6.61
N ASN A 299 -3.77 5.05 5.67
CA ASN A 299 -2.36 4.67 5.69
C ASN A 299 -1.49 5.65 4.90
N VAL A 300 -0.21 5.71 5.28
CA VAL A 300 0.89 6.31 4.51
C VAL A 300 1.56 5.22 3.68
N ALA A 301 1.94 5.52 2.44
CA ALA A 301 2.78 4.60 1.68
C ALA A 301 4.25 5.05 1.74
N PHE A 302 5.13 4.15 2.19
CA PHE A 302 6.56 4.30 2.03
C PHE A 302 7.00 3.63 0.72
N ALA A 303 7.85 4.31 -0.03
CA ALA A 303 8.47 3.79 -1.23
C ALA A 303 9.85 4.43 -1.41
N TYR A 304 10.71 3.85 -2.22
CA TYR A 304 11.95 4.51 -2.63
C TYR A 304 11.63 5.74 -3.49
N THR A 305 12.16 6.90 -3.09
CA THR A 305 11.99 8.19 -3.78
C THR A 305 13.36 8.77 -4.12
N THR A 306 13.98 8.20 -5.13
CA THR A 306 15.38 8.46 -5.53
C THR A 306 15.48 9.39 -6.74
N ARG A 307 14.35 9.85 -7.26
CA ARG A 307 14.23 10.77 -8.40
C ARG A 307 13.16 11.83 -8.14
N PRO A 308 13.29 13.04 -8.73
CA PRO A 308 12.30 14.12 -8.61
C PRO A 308 10.85 13.67 -8.89
N LEU A 309 10.62 12.87 -9.93
CA LEU A 309 9.29 12.35 -10.28
C LEU A 309 8.69 11.48 -9.17
N GLU A 310 9.49 10.66 -8.50
CA GLU A 310 9.02 9.81 -7.39
C GLU A 310 8.59 10.64 -6.18
N MET A 311 9.31 11.74 -5.90
CA MET A 311 8.92 12.70 -4.86
C MET A 311 7.66 13.48 -5.25
N ALA A 312 7.56 13.91 -6.51
CA ALA A 312 6.39 14.59 -7.05
C ALA A 312 5.13 13.72 -6.94
N GLU A 313 5.24 12.46 -7.33
CA GLU A 313 4.15 11.48 -7.22
C GLU A 313 3.73 11.27 -5.75
N SER A 314 4.70 11.14 -4.84
CA SER A 314 4.41 11.03 -3.42
C SER A 314 3.75 12.30 -2.86
N MET A 315 4.24 13.50 -3.18
CA MET A 315 3.60 14.75 -2.77
C MET A 315 2.16 14.89 -3.26
N ALA A 316 1.88 14.45 -4.48
CA ALA A 316 0.54 14.57 -5.06
C ALA A 316 -0.45 13.55 -4.48
N PHE A 317 -0.05 12.30 -4.37
CA PHE A 317 -0.98 11.18 -4.14
C PHE A 317 -0.87 10.54 -2.76
N ASN A 318 0.28 10.68 -2.06
CA ASN A 318 0.48 10.12 -0.73
C ASN A 318 -0.11 11.03 0.37
N ARG A 319 -0.04 10.58 1.60
CA ARG A 319 -0.49 11.30 2.78
C ARG A 319 0.71 11.83 3.58
N ASP A 320 1.03 13.12 3.43
CA ASP A 320 2.07 13.84 4.22
C ASP A 320 3.40 13.08 4.36
N CYS A 321 3.90 12.47 3.27
CA CYS A 321 5.13 11.68 3.24
C CYS A 321 5.84 11.80 1.90
N LEU A 322 7.17 11.94 1.90
CA LEU A 322 7.98 11.88 0.67
C LEU A 322 8.49 10.46 0.34
N GLY A 323 8.64 9.58 1.34
CA GLY A 323 9.20 8.25 1.16
C GLY A 323 10.66 8.12 1.62
N CYS A 324 11.34 7.07 1.14
CA CYS A 324 12.71 6.72 1.48
C CYS A 324 13.68 7.31 0.46
N ILE A 325 14.53 8.23 0.90
CA ILE A 325 15.46 8.99 0.03
C ILE A 325 16.87 8.41 0.02
N CYS A 326 17.22 7.62 1.02
CA CYS A 326 18.55 7.04 1.13
C CYS A 326 18.56 5.73 1.94
N TRP A 327 19.64 5.00 1.76
CA TRP A 327 19.93 3.71 2.35
C TRP A 327 21.39 3.62 2.75
N PHE A 328 21.79 2.59 3.48
CA PHE A 328 23.17 2.36 3.86
C PHE A 328 23.72 1.09 3.22
N GLU A 329 24.93 1.21 2.67
CA GLU A 329 25.72 0.09 2.20
C GLU A 329 27.19 0.32 2.54
N TYR A 330 27.77 -0.60 3.31
CA TYR A 330 29.19 -0.61 3.67
C TYR A 330 29.73 0.75 4.18
N GLY A 331 28.97 1.38 5.10
CA GLY A 331 29.35 2.66 5.72
C GLY A 331 29.12 3.89 4.84
N LYS A 332 28.42 3.77 3.73
CA LYS A 332 28.11 4.87 2.81
C LYS A 332 26.61 5.08 2.68
N ILE A 333 26.20 6.33 2.50
CA ILE A 333 24.83 6.70 2.12
C ILE A 333 24.68 6.51 0.62
N VAL A 334 23.73 5.66 0.23
CA VAL A 334 23.36 5.40 -1.17
C VAL A 334 21.89 5.72 -1.40
N ALA A 335 21.49 5.91 -2.65
CA ALA A 335 20.11 6.26 -2.99
C ALA A 335 19.11 5.14 -2.62
N LYS A 336 19.47 3.87 -2.87
CA LYS A 336 18.66 2.68 -2.54
C LYS A 336 19.55 1.43 -2.47
N PRO A 337 19.07 0.32 -1.89
CA PRO A 337 19.82 -0.93 -1.82
C PRO A 337 20.35 -1.38 -3.19
N GLY A 338 21.62 -1.79 -3.24
CA GLY A 338 22.28 -2.31 -4.44
C GLY A 338 22.59 -1.27 -5.52
N SER A 339 22.36 0.02 -5.26
CA SER A 339 22.54 1.06 -6.29
C SER A 339 23.99 1.53 -6.44
N ASN A 340 24.78 1.48 -5.40
CA ASN A 340 26.11 2.11 -5.29
C ASN A 340 26.14 3.61 -5.72
N LYS A 341 24.97 4.24 -5.87
CA LYS A 341 24.83 5.64 -6.30
C LYS A 341 24.55 6.54 -5.09
N PRO A 342 25.16 7.73 -5.00
CA PRO A 342 24.82 8.68 -3.96
C PRO A 342 23.40 9.20 -4.13
N VAL A 343 22.88 9.84 -3.09
CA VAL A 343 21.62 10.60 -3.16
C VAL A 343 21.77 11.73 -4.17
N ALA A 344 20.83 11.82 -5.10
CA ALA A 344 20.90 12.81 -6.18
C ALA A 344 20.64 14.23 -5.65
N GLU A 345 21.51 15.20 -5.99
CA GLU A 345 21.35 16.62 -5.62
C GLU A 345 20.02 17.22 -6.12
N SER A 346 19.49 16.71 -7.23
CA SER A 346 18.19 17.10 -7.79
C SER A 346 17.00 16.89 -6.86
N LEU A 347 17.16 16.11 -5.78
CA LEU A 347 16.13 15.89 -4.77
C LEU A 347 16.03 17.04 -3.76
N ALA A 348 17.10 17.78 -3.54
CA ALA A 348 17.17 18.83 -2.51
C ALA A 348 16.06 19.90 -2.65
N PRO A 349 15.72 20.42 -3.85
CA PRO A 349 14.62 21.37 -4.01
C PRO A 349 13.26 20.78 -3.60
N PHE A 350 13.00 19.51 -3.90
CA PHE A 350 11.75 18.81 -3.56
C PHE A 350 11.63 18.57 -2.06
N ILE A 351 12.72 18.16 -1.41
CA ILE A 351 12.77 17.97 0.04
C ILE A 351 12.52 19.29 0.75
N ARG A 352 13.20 20.38 0.32
CA ARG A 352 13.02 21.72 0.88
C ARG A 352 11.59 22.21 0.72
N PHE A 353 11.05 22.12 -0.50
CA PHE A 353 9.68 22.53 -0.80
C PHE A 353 8.66 21.79 0.10
N PHE A 354 8.80 20.49 0.27
CA PHE A 354 7.93 19.72 1.13
C PHE A 354 8.00 20.17 2.60
N HIS A 355 9.18 20.48 3.12
CA HIS A 355 9.35 21.00 4.48
C HIS A 355 8.75 22.39 4.67
N GLU A 356 9.05 23.31 3.76
CA GLU A 356 8.62 24.71 3.83
C GLU A 356 7.11 24.87 3.58
N ARG A 357 6.56 24.02 2.69
CA ARG A 357 5.14 24.09 2.29
C ARG A 357 4.32 22.93 2.84
N ARG A 358 4.73 22.37 3.97
CA ARG A 358 4.04 21.24 4.60
C ARG A 358 2.58 21.53 4.93
N ASP A 359 2.21 22.78 5.11
CA ASP A 359 0.85 23.26 5.28
C ASP A 359 -0.07 22.87 4.09
N LEU A 360 0.46 22.72 2.88
CA LEU A 360 -0.30 22.30 1.70
C LEU A 360 -0.67 20.80 1.73
N PHE A 361 0.09 19.99 2.43
CA PHE A 361 -0.07 18.52 2.45
C PHE A 361 -0.78 18.02 3.70
N ARG A 362 -0.48 18.65 4.85
CA ARG A 362 -0.99 18.21 6.15
C ARG A 362 -2.51 18.42 6.25
N GLY A 363 -3.23 17.34 6.60
CA GLY A 363 -4.68 17.38 6.78
C GLY A 363 -5.48 17.57 5.49
N ALA A 364 -4.84 17.56 4.31
CA ALA A 364 -5.52 17.66 3.04
C ALA A 364 -6.29 16.35 2.72
N LYS A 365 -7.60 16.49 2.48
CA LYS A 365 -8.51 15.38 2.16
C LYS A 365 -8.68 15.24 0.66
N VAL A 366 -8.67 14.01 0.14
CA VAL A 366 -8.93 13.75 -1.28
C VAL A 366 -10.38 14.06 -1.62
N VAL A 367 -10.58 14.80 -2.70
CA VAL A 367 -11.90 15.03 -3.31
C VAL A 367 -12.02 14.09 -4.52
N ALA A 368 -12.92 13.12 -4.43
CA ALA A 368 -13.15 12.14 -5.47
C ALA A 368 -14.64 12.09 -5.87
N ASP A 369 -14.91 12.19 -7.15
CA ASP A 369 -16.27 12.02 -7.70
C ASP A 369 -16.63 10.55 -7.90
N VAL A 370 -15.63 9.70 -8.11
CA VAL A 370 -15.76 8.32 -8.54
C VAL A 370 -15.14 7.38 -7.50
N ALA A 371 -15.85 6.31 -7.16
CA ALA A 371 -15.29 5.14 -6.49
C ALA A 371 -15.17 4.00 -7.51
N ILE A 372 -14.09 3.24 -7.47
CA ILE A 372 -13.96 1.97 -8.20
C ILE A 372 -13.77 0.83 -7.22
N LEU A 373 -14.60 -0.21 -7.35
CA LEU A 373 -14.62 -1.34 -6.44
C LEU A 373 -13.60 -2.42 -6.84
N ARG A 374 -12.71 -2.77 -5.93
CA ARG A 374 -11.96 -4.03 -5.93
C ARG A 374 -12.70 -5.06 -5.08
N SER A 375 -13.61 -5.80 -5.70
CA SER A 375 -14.35 -6.87 -5.03
C SER A 375 -13.47 -8.11 -4.87
N PHE A 376 -13.31 -8.60 -3.63
CA PHE A 376 -12.50 -9.77 -3.32
C PHE A 376 -12.97 -11.02 -4.10
N PRO A 377 -14.25 -11.45 -4.03
CA PRO A 377 -14.66 -12.66 -4.71
C PRO A 377 -14.49 -12.56 -6.23
N SER A 378 -14.79 -11.42 -6.82
CA SER A 378 -14.61 -11.21 -8.26
C SER A 378 -13.15 -11.24 -8.67
N GLN A 379 -12.27 -10.56 -7.93
CA GLN A 379 -10.85 -10.48 -8.29
C GLN A 379 -10.07 -11.76 -8.00
N VAL A 380 -10.51 -12.56 -7.04
CA VAL A 380 -9.81 -13.79 -6.63
C VAL A 380 -10.38 -15.02 -7.29
N PHE A 381 -11.71 -15.16 -7.29
CA PHE A 381 -12.36 -16.38 -7.78
C PHE A 381 -12.65 -16.36 -9.27
N ALA A 382 -12.82 -15.17 -9.88
CA ALA A 382 -12.98 -14.97 -11.31
C ALA A 382 -11.73 -14.39 -12.01
N ALA A 383 -10.55 -14.52 -11.37
CA ALA A 383 -9.28 -14.14 -11.98
C ALA A 383 -8.96 -15.04 -13.20
N PRO A 384 -8.26 -14.50 -14.23
CA PRO A 384 -7.72 -13.14 -14.30
C PRO A 384 -8.68 -12.10 -14.92
N ASN A 385 -9.81 -12.50 -15.48
CA ASN A 385 -10.65 -11.62 -16.31
C ASN A 385 -11.23 -10.44 -15.53
N SER A 386 -11.89 -10.69 -14.40
CA SER A 386 -12.44 -9.65 -13.52
C SER A 386 -11.35 -8.66 -13.05
N ALA A 387 -10.21 -9.19 -12.66
CA ALA A 387 -9.09 -8.38 -12.20
C ALA A 387 -8.51 -7.49 -13.29
N ARG A 388 -8.36 -8.00 -14.53
CA ARG A 388 -7.90 -7.22 -15.70
C ARG A 388 -8.86 -6.08 -16.04
N LEU A 389 -10.15 -6.33 -15.94
CA LEU A 389 -11.17 -5.32 -16.26
C LEU A 389 -11.17 -4.20 -15.23
N THR A 390 -11.09 -4.52 -13.94
CA THR A 390 -10.91 -3.52 -12.87
C THR A 390 -9.63 -2.70 -13.09
N TYR A 391 -8.49 -3.37 -13.37
CA TYR A 391 -7.21 -2.70 -13.60
C TYR A 391 -7.27 -1.75 -14.81
N ARG A 392 -7.90 -2.19 -15.93
CA ARG A 392 -8.10 -1.35 -17.13
C ARG A 392 -8.93 -0.11 -16.79
N ALA A 393 -10.00 -0.26 -16.00
CA ALA A 393 -10.82 0.87 -15.58
C ALA A 393 -10.04 1.85 -14.71
N GLU A 394 -9.26 1.37 -13.75
CA GLU A 394 -8.38 2.21 -12.92
C GLU A 394 -7.35 2.96 -13.79
N GLN A 395 -6.73 2.28 -14.77
CA GLN A 395 -5.75 2.89 -15.67
C GLN A 395 -6.38 4.01 -16.49
N ALA A 396 -7.57 3.77 -17.04
CA ALA A 396 -8.30 4.78 -17.79
C ALA A 396 -8.62 6.03 -16.95
N LEU A 397 -9.03 5.84 -15.68
CA LEU A 397 -9.30 6.95 -14.75
C LEU A 397 -8.03 7.77 -14.46
N ILE A 398 -6.89 7.10 -14.25
CA ILE A 398 -5.58 7.74 -14.00
C ILE A 398 -5.16 8.57 -15.21
N GLU A 399 -5.10 7.97 -16.38
CA GLU A 399 -4.63 8.61 -17.62
C GLU A 399 -5.49 9.79 -18.06
N ASN A 400 -6.78 9.74 -17.74
CA ASN A 400 -7.73 10.81 -18.05
C ASN A 400 -7.96 11.81 -16.92
N ARG A 401 -7.14 11.75 -15.85
CA ARG A 401 -7.14 12.74 -14.75
C ARG A 401 -8.48 12.86 -14.04
N LEU A 402 -9.26 11.77 -13.97
CA LEU A 402 -10.49 11.74 -13.21
C LEU A 402 -10.19 11.56 -11.71
N CYS A 403 -10.82 12.38 -10.88
CA CYS A 403 -10.68 12.25 -9.43
C CYS A 403 -11.47 11.04 -8.92
N PHE A 404 -10.77 10.00 -8.50
CA PHE A 404 -11.37 8.75 -8.04
C PHE A 404 -10.67 8.19 -6.80
N GLN A 405 -11.33 7.26 -6.12
CA GLN A 405 -10.76 6.43 -5.07
C GLN A 405 -10.95 4.94 -5.38
N ILE A 406 -9.95 4.14 -5.03
CA ILE A 406 -10.06 2.68 -5.02
C ILE A 406 -10.67 2.27 -3.69
N ILE A 407 -11.76 1.49 -3.76
CA ILE A 407 -12.46 0.99 -2.57
C ILE A 407 -12.50 -0.54 -2.59
N TYR A 408 -12.72 -1.12 -1.42
CA TYR A 408 -12.87 -2.55 -1.19
C TYR A 408 -14.25 -2.85 -0.63
N ASP A 409 -14.64 -4.10 -0.56
CA ASP A 409 -15.98 -4.56 -0.19
C ASP A 409 -16.52 -3.92 1.10
N HIS A 410 -15.70 -3.79 2.14
CA HIS A 410 -16.11 -3.18 3.42
C HIS A 410 -16.40 -1.67 3.31
N HIS A 411 -15.94 -0.99 2.27
CA HIS A 411 -16.23 0.42 2.05
C HIS A 411 -17.60 0.69 1.41
N LEU A 412 -18.33 -0.33 0.99
CA LEU A 412 -19.67 -0.20 0.42
C LEU A 412 -20.69 0.38 1.40
N THR A 413 -20.36 0.44 2.69
CA THR A 413 -21.15 1.10 3.73
C THR A 413 -21.09 2.64 3.68
N ASP A 414 -20.10 3.24 2.96
CA ASP A 414 -19.83 4.68 2.93
C ASP A 414 -19.63 5.18 1.48
N LEU A 415 -20.69 5.06 0.66
CA LEU A 415 -20.68 5.44 -0.75
C LEU A 415 -21.19 6.86 -1.02
N THR A 416 -21.91 7.49 -0.09
CA THR A 416 -22.62 8.77 -0.31
C THR A 416 -21.71 9.94 -0.65
N ARG A 417 -20.42 9.83 -0.37
CA ARG A 417 -19.40 10.83 -0.75
C ARG A 417 -19.05 10.81 -2.23
N TYR A 418 -19.38 9.75 -2.96
CA TYR A 418 -19.09 9.61 -4.38
C TYR A 418 -20.34 9.82 -5.21
N ARG A 419 -20.19 10.38 -6.41
CA ARG A 419 -21.27 10.54 -7.38
C ARG A 419 -21.51 9.24 -8.16
N VAL A 420 -20.43 8.53 -8.46
CA VAL A 420 -20.45 7.33 -9.28
C VAL A 420 -19.67 6.22 -8.62
N LEU A 421 -20.26 5.03 -8.56
CA LEU A 421 -19.57 3.78 -8.26
C LEU A 421 -19.33 3.02 -9.56
N VAL A 422 -18.06 2.71 -9.85
CA VAL A 422 -17.65 1.88 -10.99
C VAL A 422 -17.53 0.43 -10.54
N LEU A 423 -18.27 -0.44 -11.22
CA LEU A 423 -18.24 -1.89 -11.07
C LEU A 423 -17.66 -2.50 -12.35
N ALA A 424 -16.34 -2.67 -12.40
CA ALA A 424 -15.64 -3.23 -13.55
C ALA A 424 -15.24 -4.68 -13.28
N GLY A 425 -15.93 -5.63 -13.93
CA GLY A 425 -15.73 -7.06 -13.71
C GLY A 425 -16.16 -7.56 -12.32
N CYS A 426 -17.09 -6.89 -11.66
CA CYS A 426 -17.60 -7.28 -10.33
C CYS A 426 -18.68 -8.37 -10.44
N VAL A 427 -18.31 -9.53 -11.00
CA VAL A 427 -19.23 -10.63 -11.32
C VAL A 427 -19.78 -11.34 -10.10
N ALA A 428 -19.00 -11.44 -9.03
CA ALA A 428 -19.34 -12.13 -7.78
C ALA A 428 -19.54 -11.15 -6.64
N MET A 429 -20.70 -11.17 -5.99
CA MET A 429 -21.07 -10.28 -4.90
C MET A 429 -22.05 -10.95 -3.95
N SER A 430 -21.92 -10.69 -2.64
CA SER A 430 -22.89 -11.15 -1.64
C SER A 430 -24.20 -10.34 -1.72
N ASP A 431 -25.27 -10.89 -1.18
CA ASP A 431 -26.56 -10.19 -1.08
C ASP A 431 -26.45 -8.91 -0.23
N GLN A 432 -25.60 -8.93 0.78
CA GLN A 432 -25.31 -7.74 1.60
C GLN A 432 -24.68 -6.62 0.75
N GLN A 433 -23.66 -6.92 -0.06
CA GLN A 433 -23.02 -5.96 -0.94
C GLN A 433 -24.01 -5.40 -1.97
N ILE A 434 -24.81 -6.27 -2.58
CA ILE A 434 -25.86 -5.86 -3.51
C ILE A 434 -26.87 -4.93 -2.82
N GLY A 435 -27.32 -5.26 -1.62
CA GLY A 435 -28.22 -4.41 -0.84
C GLY A 435 -27.62 -3.04 -0.51
N GLN A 436 -26.31 -2.96 -0.24
CA GLN A 436 -25.60 -1.68 -0.04
C GLN A 436 -25.56 -0.84 -1.31
N ILE A 437 -25.31 -1.44 -2.46
CA ILE A 437 -25.29 -0.78 -3.76
C ILE A 437 -26.69 -0.28 -4.13
N LYS A 438 -27.74 -1.08 -3.93
CA LYS A 438 -29.13 -0.67 -4.19
C LYS A 438 -29.51 0.55 -3.34
N ARG A 439 -29.23 0.54 -2.05
CA ARG A 439 -29.45 1.72 -1.16
C ARG A 439 -28.68 2.97 -1.60
N TYR A 440 -27.44 2.81 -2.08
CA TYR A 440 -26.68 3.92 -2.63
C TYR A 440 -27.35 4.52 -3.86
N VAL A 441 -27.88 3.71 -4.78
CA VAL A 441 -28.64 4.18 -5.94
C VAL A 441 -29.93 4.86 -5.53
N GLU A 442 -30.68 4.28 -4.59
CA GLU A 442 -31.91 4.87 -4.02
C GLU A 442 -31.66 6.24 -3.38
N SER A 443 -30.46 6.47 -2.81
CA SER A 443 -30.05 7.76 -2.26
C SER A 443 -29.56 8.78 -3.31
N GLY A 444 -29.70 8.45 -4.62
CA GLY A 444 -29.32 9.34 -5.73
C GLY A 444 -27.92 9.08 -6.29
N GLY A 445 -27.23 8.06 -5.80
CA GLY A 445 -25.95 7.58 -6.35
C GLY A 445 -26.12 7.00 -7.76
N ARG A 446 -25.03 6.93 -8.52
CA ARG A 446 -25.04 6.42 -9.90
C ARG A 446 -24.02 5.31 -10.09
N LEU A 447 -24.31 4.39 -10.98
CA LEU A 447 -23.42 3.28 -11.31
C LEU A 447 -22.86 3.43 -12.74
N CYS A 448 -21.60 3.02 -12.90
CA CYS A 448 -21.02 2.69 -14.18
C CYS A 448 -20.61 1.22 -14.13
N ILE A 449 -21.29 0.35 -14.88
CA ILE A 449 -21.03 -1.08 -14.93
C ILE A 449 -20.29 -1.38 -16.22
N VAL A 450 -19.10 -1.99 -16.08
CA VAL A 450 -18.25 -2.40 -17.20
C VAL A 450 -18.18 -3.92 -17.24
N GLY A 451 -18.75 -4.51 -18.30
CA GLY A 451 -18.97 -5.95 -18.39
C GLY A 451 -20.11 -6.42 -17.47
N SER A 452 -20.01 -7.63 -16.95
CA SER A 452 -21.00 -8.23 -16.06
C SER A 452 -20.81 -7.86 -14.59
N ALA A 453 -21.90 -7.71 -13.84
CA ALA A 453 -21.86 -7.47 -12.40
C ALA A 453 -22.96 -8.28 -11.69
N ALA A 454 -22.65 -8.79 -10.47
CA ALA A 454 -23.56 -9.51 -9.58
C ALA A 454 -24.30 -10.68 -10.23
N THR A 455 -23.64 -11.40 -11.13
CA THR A 455 -24.15 -12.61 -11.81
C THR A 455 -23.94 -13.87 -10.97
N HIS A 456 -23.09 -13.78 -9.94
CA HIS A 456 -22.75 -14.87 -9.02
C HIS A 456 -22.82 -14.37 -7.57
N ASP A 457 -22.99 -15.28 -6.64
CA ASP A 457 -22.83 -14.96 -5.22
C ASP A 457 -21.33 -14.82 -4.82
N GLU A 458 -21.07 -14.52 -3.56
CA GLU A 458 -19.71 -14.32 -3.04
C GLU A 458 -18.79 -15.55 -3.11
N TRP A 459 -19.37 -16.71 -3.41
CA TRP A 459 -18.65 -17.97 -3.59
C TRP A 459 -18.60 -18.44 -5.05
N MET A 460 -18.93 -17.54 -6.03
CA MET A 460 -18.99 -17.86 -7.45
C MET A 460 -20.03 -18.93 -7.81
N ARG A 461 -21.12 -19.05 -7.07
CA ARG A 461 -22.28 -19.84 -7.49
C ARG A 461 -23.15 -18.96 -8.40
N PRO A 462 -23.56 -19.44 -9.59
CA PRO A 462 -24.35 -18.64 -10.51
C PRO A 462 -25.71 -18.28 -9.91
N ARG A 463 -26.20 -17.09 -10.22
CA ARG A 463 -27.55 -16.64 -9.88
C ARG A 463 -28.45 -16.79 -11.09
N ASP A 464 -29.72 -17.12 -10.87
CA ASP A 464 -30.70 -17.23 -11.95
C ASP A 464 -30.90 -15.93 -12.70
N VAL A 465 -30.79 -14.79 -12.01
CA VAL A 465 -30.92 -13.45 -12.57
C VAL A 465 -29.83 -12.54 -12.00
N PRO A 466 -29.15 -11.72 -12.84
CA PRO A 466 -28.22 -10.70 -12.34
C PRO A 466 -28.95 -9.68 -11.45
N MET A 467 -28.49 -9.52 -10.21
CA MET A 467 -29.21 -8.83 -9.14
C MET A 467 -29.23 -7.29 -9.24
N LEU A 468 -28.50 -6.70 -10.18
CA LEU A 468 -28.47 -5.25 -10.41
C LEU A 468 -29.24 -4.84 -11.71
N ASN A 469 -29.94 -5.77 -12.36
CA ASN A 469 -30.67 -5.48 -13.60
C ASN A 469 -31.98 -4.71 -13.35
N ASP A 470 -32.53 -4.78 -12.15
CA ASP A 470 -33.75 -4.10 -11.72
C ASP A 470 -33.56 -2.63 -11.33
N LEU A 471 -32.33 -2.12 -11.37
CA LEU A 471 -32.04 -0.73 -11.04
C LEU A 471 -32.54 0.25 -12.11
N PRO A 472 -32.99 1.48 -11.71
CA PRO A 472 -33.46 2.51 -12.63
C PRO A 472 -32.43 2.85 -13.71
N ALA A 473 -32.86 2.82 -14.98
CA ALA A 473 -31.95 3.00 -16.13
C ALA A 473 -31.25 4.39 -16.17
N ASP A 474 -31.86 5.42 -15.59
CA ASP A 474 -31.31 6.77 -15.50
C ASP A 474 -30.19 6.88 -14.45
N HIS A 475 -30.07 5.92 -13.55
CA HIS A 475 -29.01 5.83 -12.56
C HIS A 475 -27.85 4.92 -12.95
N VAL A 476 -27.98 4.14 -14.03
CA VAL A 476 -27.01 3.11 -14.40
C VAL A 476 -26.54 3.26 -15.84
N VAL A 477 -25.25 3.51 -16.01
CA VAL A 477 -24.59 3.43 -17.32
C VAL A 477 -23.96 2.05 -17.45
N ARG A 478 -24.31 1.29 -18.49
CA ARG A 478 -23.74 -0.04 -18.78
C ARG A 478 -22.95 0.03 -20.08
N ILE A 479 -21.79 -0.59 -20.09
CA ILE A 479 -20.97 -0.78 -21.28
C ILE A 479 -20.39 -2.19 -21.29
N ASP A 480 -20.07 -2.67 -22.49
CA ASP A 480 -19.34 -3.93 -22.66
C ASP A 480 -17.92 -3.84 -22.15
N GLU A 481 -17.26 -4.98 -22.00
CA GLU A 481 -15.88 -5.06 -21.53
C GLU A 481 -14.91 -4.20 -22.38
N ASN A 482 -15.16 -4.04 -23.68
CA ASN A 482 -14.33 -3.23 -24.57
C ASN A 482 -14.83 -1.79 -24.76
N GLY A 483 -15.93 -1.39 -24.13
CA GLY A 483 -16.51 -0.06 -24.24
C GLY A 483 -15.61 1.06 -23.73
N ASP A 484 -15.95 2.31 -24.09
CA ASP A 484 -15.25 3.50 -23.61
C ASP A 484 -15.65 3.81 -22.16
N ILE A 485 -14.74 3.43 -21.25
CA ILE A 485 -14.91 3.59 -19.80
C ILE A 485 -15.01 5.07 -19.42
N ILE A 486 -14.23 5.93 -20.06
CA ILE A 486 -14.16 7.35 -19.70
C ILE A 486 -15.43 8.08 -20.12
N ASP A 487 -15.93 7.82 -21.30
CA ASP A 487 -17.24 8.35 -21.74
C ASP A 487 -18.35 7.86 -20.82
N ALA A 488 -18.39 6.57 -20.50
CA ALA A 488 -19.38 5.99 -19.61
C ALA A 488 -19.37 6.63 -18.20
N VAL A 489 -18.18 6.81 -17.62
CA VAL A 489 -18.04 7.46 -16.29
C VAL A 489 -18.45 8.93 -16.37
N ARG A 490 -18.08 9.67 -17.43
CA ARG A 490 -18.49 11.07 -17.62
C ARG A 490 -20.01 11.21 -17.76
N ARG A 491 -20.65 10.33 -18.52
CA ARG A 491 -22.14 10.26 -18.60
C ARG A 491 -22.77 9.97 -17.24
N ALA A 492 -22.23 8.99 -16.52
CA ALA A 492 -22.70 8.68 -15.16
C ALA A 492 -22.52 9.88 -14.20
N CYS A 493 -21.45 10.65 -14.31
CA CYS A 493 -21.26 11.88 -13.54
C CYS A 493 -22.21 13.04 -13.94
N GLY A 494 -22.92 12.91 -15.05
CA GLY A 494 -23.84 13.96 -15.57
C GLY A 494 -23.12 15.28 -15.85
N GLY A 495 -21.86 15.25 -16.30
CA GLY A 495 -21.04 16.43 -16.59
C GLY A 495 -20.61 17.24 -15.35
N ARG A 496 -20.86 16.75 -14.12
CA ARG A 496 -20.62 17.46 -12.87
C ARG A 496 -19.37 16.94 -12.14
N LEU A 497 -18.20 17.03 -12.80
CA LEU A 497 -16.93 16.69 -12.19
C LEU A 497 -16.45 17.80 -11.22
N SER A 498 -15.79 17.42 -10.13
CA SER A 498 -15.17 18.36 -9.19
C SER A 498 -14.00 19.11 -9.80
N VAL A 499 -13.25 18.46 -10.70
CA VAL A 499 -12.22 19.08 -11.53
C VAL A 499 -12.23 18.45 -12.92
N SER A 500 -11.97 19.28 -13.94
CA SER A 500 -11.73 18.85 -15.32
C SER A 500 -10.43 19.47 -15.81
N ILE A 501 -9.52 18.64 -16.31
CA ILE A 501 -8.18 19.05 -16.74
C ILE A 501 -7.99 18.62 -18.19
N ARG A 502 -7.69 19.59 -19.05
CA ARG A 502 -7.27 19.34 -20.43
C ARG A 502 -5.76 19.52 -20.52
N ALA A 503 -5.07 18.47 -20.90
CA ALA A 503 -3.63 18.42 -21.05
C ALA A 503 -3.25 17.25 -21.96
N GLU A 504 -2.03 17.28 -22.49
CA GLU A 504 -1.45 16.15 -23.20
C GLU A 504 -1.35 14.88 -22.31
N PRO A 505 -1.25 13.69 -22.94
CA PRO A 505 -0.97 12.45 -22.23
C PRO A 505 0.31 12.51 -21.39
N GLY A 506 0.39 11.70 -20.32
CA GLY A 506 1.54 11.66 -19.43
C GLY A 506 1.47 12.66 -18.25
N LEU A 507 0.46 13.55 -18.22
CA LEU A 507 0.13 14.35 -17.04
C LEU A 507 -0.92 13.61 -16.20
N CYS A 508 -0.66 13.46 -14.89
CA CYS A 508 -1.64 12.97 -13.92
C CYS A 508 -2.00 14.04 -12.89
N SER A 509 -3.14 13.89 -12.23
CA SER A 509 -3.60 14.87 -11.26
C SER A 509 -4.30 14.24 -10.06
N GLU A 510 -4.25 14.95 -8.93
CA GLU A 510 -5.05 14.70 -7.74
C GLU A 510 -5.71 15.98 -7.26
N LEU A 511 -6.93 15.89 -6.75
CA LEU A 511 -7.62 17.00 -6.12
C LEU A 511 -7.71 16.74 -4.62
N THR A 512 -7.19 17.69 -3.83
CA THR A 512 -7.36 17.67 -2.37
C THR A 512 -7.99 18.96 -1.88
N GLU A 513 -8.58 18.93 -0.70
CA GLU A 513 -9.15 20.13 -0.08
C GLU A 513 -8.79 20.24 1.39
N GLN A 514 -8.75 21.47 1.85
CA GLN A 514 -8.62 21.92 3.23
C GLN A 514 -9.72 22.97 3.49
N PRO A 515 -9.99 23.39 4.74
CA PRO A 515 -11.15 24.24 5.05
C PRO A 515 -11.32 25.51 4.20
N ALA A 516 -10.22 26.15 3.78
CA ALA A 516 -10.22 27.42 3.04
C ALA A 516 -9.64 27.33 1.63
N ARG A 517 -9.28 26.12 1.15
CA ARG A 517 -8.63 25.98 -0.16
C ARG A 517 -8.83 24.61 -0.79
N ARG A 518 -8.84 24.58 -2.12
CA ARG A 518 -8.67 23.38 -2.94
C ARG A 518 -7.29 23.37 -3.58
N LEU A 519 -6.72 22.21 -3.71
CA LEU A 519 -5.35 22.00 -4.16
C LEU A 519 -5.40 21.03 -5.34
N VAL A 520 -5.01 21.53 -6.53
CA VAL A 520 -4.91 20.69 -7.75
C VAL A 520 -3.45 20.34 -7.94
N HIS A 521 -3.09 19.12 -7.65
CA HIS A 521 -1.76 18.56 -7.86
C HIS A 521 -1.62 18.11 -9.31
N LEU A 522 -0.53 18.46 -9.96
CA LEU A 522 -0.21 18.12 -11.35
C LEU A 522 1.17 17.49 -11.39
N VAL A 523 1.27 16.27 -11.88
CA VAL A 523 2.52 15.51 -12.00
C VAL A 523 2.75 15.14 -13.45
N ASN A 524 3.88 15.54 -14.00
CA ASN A 524 4.32 15.18 -15.34
C ASN A 524 5.22 13.95 -15.29
N TYR A 525 4.79 12.86 -15.93
CA TYR A 525 5.52 11.60 -16.02
C TYR A 525 6.40 11.49 -17.26
N ARG A 526 6.30 12.44 -18.18
CA ARG A 526 7.07 12.47 -19.44
C ARG A 526 8.53 12.80 -19.16
N SER A 527 9.43 12.17 -19.87
CA SER A 527 10.87 12.44 -19.86
C SER A 527 11.34 13.37 -20.97
N ASP A 528 10.48 13.61 -21.98
CA ASP A 528 10.79 14.37 -23.20
C ASP A 528 10.52 15.89 -23.07
N GLY A 529 10.07 16.36 -21.92
CA GLY A 529 9.91 17.78 -21.64
C GLY A 529 8.68 18.14 -20.79
N PRO A 530 8.44 19.44 -20.59
CA PRO A 530 7.29 19.91 -19.83
C PRO A 530 6.00 19.73 -20.60
N VAL A 531 4.92 19.38 -19.89
CA VAL A 531 3.55 19.50 -20.41
C VAL A 531 3.13 20.97 -20.33
N LYS A 532 2.58 21.52 -21.43
CA LYS A 532 2.23 22.95 -21.55
C LYS A 532 0.72 23.13 -21.77
N ASP A 533 0.29 24.39 -21.67
CA ASP A 533 -1.07 24.84 -22.03
C ASP A 533 -2.21 24.06 -21.34
N ILE A 534 -2.03 23.81 -20.04
CA ILE A 534 -2.96 23.03 -19.26
C ILE A 534 -4.15 23.89 -18.83
N SER A 535 -5.37 23.50 -19.21
CA SER A 535 -6.59 24.17 -18.77
C SER A 535 -7.24 23.39 -17.63
N VAL A 536 -7.51 24.08 -16.52
CA VAL A 536 -8.15 23.53 -15.32
C VAL A 536 -9.48 24.22 -15.11
N THR A 537 -10.57 23.45 -15.04
CA THR A 537 -11.88 23.91 -14.58
C THR A 537 -12.20 23.22 -13.27
N LEU A 538 -12.31 23.97 -12.18
CA LEU A 538 -12.54 23.49 -10.83
C LEU A 538 -13.95 23.90 -10.38
N ARG A 539 -14.75 22.95 -9.90
CA ARG A 539 -16.02 23.19 -9.24
C ARG A 539 -15.75 23.55 -7.77
N LEU A 540 -16.42 24.56 -7.27
CA LEU A 540 -16.31 25.02 -5.89
C LEU A 540 -17.35 24.32 -4.99
N PRO A 541 -17.08 24.16 -3.69
CA PRO A 541 -18.10 23.81 -2.72
C PRO A 541 -19.22 24.86 -2.69
N MET A 542 -20.43 24.43 -2.35
CA MET A 542 -21.60 25.32 -2.31
C MET A 542 -21.35 26.54 -1.40
N GLY A 543 -21.69 27.73 -1.90
CA GLY A 543 -21.54 29.00 -1.16
C GLY A 543 -20.10 29.54 -1.13
N ARG A 544 -19.12 28.88 -1.72
CA ARG A 544 -17.74 29.36 -1.78
C ARG A 544 -17.46 30.17 -3.04
N GLN A 545 -16.57 31.14 -2.90
CA GLN A 545 -16.04 31.95 -4.01
C GLN A 545 -14.52 31.89 -4.01
N VAL A 546 -13.90 31.99 -5.18
CA VAL A 546 -12.44 32.06 -5.30
C VAL A 546 -11.95 33.45 -4.89
N GLU A 547 -10.94 33.49 -4.06
CA GLU A 547 -10.21 34.68 -3.68
C GLU A 547 -8.96 34.87 -4.53
N ALA A 548 -8.17 33.81 -4.68
CA ALA A 548 -6.92 33.81 -5.44
C ALA A 548 -6.59 32.40 -5.97
N VAL A 549 -5.83 32.36 -7.04
CA VAL A 549 -5.20 31.13 -7.56
C VAL A 549 -3.70 31.35 -7.65
N THR A 550 -2.94 30.55 -6.93
CA THR A 550 -1.46 30.57 -6.99
C THR A 550 -0.92 29.21 -7.39
N LEU A 551 0.21 29.20 -8.07
CA LEU A 551 0.89 27.99 -8.55
C LEU A 551 2.23 27.87 -7.84
N ALA A 552 2.38 26.83 -7.02
CA ALA A 552 3.60 26.53 -6.27
C ALA A 552 4.33 25.33 -6.86
N SER A 553 5.66 25.35 -6.82
CA SER A 553 6.51 24.29 -7.39
C SER A 553 7.85 24.19 -6.69
N PRO A 554 8.40 22.99 -6.48
CA PRO A 554 9.79 22.82 -6.00
C PRO A 554 10.83 23.29 -7.01
N GLU A 555 10.44 23.51 -8.26
CA GLU A 555 11.32 23.90 -9.37
C GLU A 555 11.36 25.43 -9.60
N ARG A 556 10.70 26.20 -8.70
CA ARG A 556 10.70 27.67 -8.69
C ARG A 556 10.96 28.22 -7.28
N GLY A 557 11.60 29.39 -7.23
CA GLY A 557 11.84 30.09 -5.97
C GLY A 557 10.60 30.79 -5.38
N ASN A 558 9.66 31.20 -6.24
CA ASN A 558 8.45 31.93 -5.83
C ASN A 558 7.20 31.32 -6.45
N ASP A 559 6.07 31.46 -5.75
CA ASP A 559 4.76 31.12 -6.27
C ASP A 559 4.38 32.07 -7.43
N LEU A 560 3.64 31.57 -8.40
CA LEU A 560 3.12 32.32 -9.53
C LEU A 560 1.63 32.59 -9.31
N GLU A 561 1.19 33.85 -9.35
CA GLU A 561 -0.22 34.20 -9.39
C GLU A 561 -0.79 33.88 -10.78
N LEU A 562 -1.98 33.29 -10.79
CA LEU A 562 -2.68 32.92 -12.03
C LEU A 562 -3.97 33.73 -12.16
N ASP A 563 -4.19 34.29 -13.37
CA ASP A 563 -5.49 34.79 -13.75
C ASP A 563 -6.53 33.67 -13.80
N PHE A 564 -7.73 33.97 -13.32
CA PHE A 564 -8.84 33.02 -13.31
C PHE A 564 -10.17 33.68 -13.71
N GLN A 565 -11.04 32.87 -14.28
CA GLN A 565 -12.41 33.25 -14.59
C GLN A 565 -13.36 32.51 -13.64
N ALA A 566 -14.11 33.24 -12.83
CA ALA A 566 -15.14 32.69 -11.95
C ALA A 566 -16.51 32.78 -12.60
N GLN A 567 -17.20 31.66 -12.67
CA GLN A 567 -18.60 31.54 -13.07
C GLN A 567 -19.37 30.80 -11.98
N ALA A 568 -20.70 30.86 -11.97
CA ALA A 568 -21.54 30.28 -10.91
C ALA A 568 -21.09 28.89 -10.44
N GLY A 569 -20.37 28.84 -9.30
CA GLY A 569 -19.89 27.61 -8.68
C GLY A 569 -18.71 26.93 -9.35
N THR A 570 -18.05 27.56 -10.32
CA THR A 570 -16.83 27.04 -10.98
C THR A 570 -15.79 28.14 -11.16
N THR A 571 -14.52 27.74 -11.25
CA THR A 571 -13.42 28.61 -11.67
C THR A 571 -12.58 27.93 -12.73
N THR A 572 -12.13 28.69 -13.72
CA THR A 572 -11.24 28.21 -14.79
C THR A 572 -9.97 29.04 -14.80
N PHE A 573 -8.83 28.38 -14.91
CA PHE A 573 -7.52 28.99 -15.01
C PHE A 573 -6.59 28.16 -15.91
N ARG A 574 -5.49 28.76 -16.33
CA ARG A 574 -4.47 28.10 -17.15
C ARG A 574 -3.19 27.92 -16.35
N VAL A 575 -2.61 26.70 -16.40
CA VAL A 575 -1.27 26.43 -15.89
C VAL A 575 -0.33 26.43 -17.11
N PRO A 576 0.67 27.33 -17.15
CA PRO A 576 1.50 27.51 -18.34
C PRO A 576 2.27 26.26 -18.72
N GLN A 577 2.89 25.63 -17.71
CA GLN A 577 3.63 24.37 -17.88
C GLN A 577 3.79 23.61 -16.57
N VAL A 578 4.01 22.30 -16.69
CA VAL A 578 4.46 21.41 -15.60
C VAL A 578 5.73 20.70 -16.06
N ARG A 579 6.87 20.98 -15.41
CA ARG A 579 8.12 20.24 -15.69
C ARG A 579 8.07 18.87 -15.03
N THR A 580 8.03 18.84 -13.69
CA THR A 580 7.86 17.61 -12.91
C THR A 580 6.62 17.72 -12.04
N TYR A 581 6.48 18.82 -11.26
CA TYR A 581 5.40 18.99 -10.31
C TYR A 581 4.97 20.44 -10.13
N GLU A 582 3.66 20.65 -10.15
CA GLU A 582 3.01 21.90 -9.82
C GLU A 582 1.80 21.63 -8.90
N ILE A 583 1.53 22.56 -8.01
CA ILE A 583 0.31 22.55 -7.20
C ILE A 583 -0.41 23.89 -7.33
N ALA A 584 -1.60 23.86 -7.93
CA ALA A 584 -2.45 25.05 -7.97
C ALA A 584 -3.25 25.15 -6.66
N VAL A 585 -2.98 26.20 -5.90
CA VAL A 585 -3.63 26.51 -4.63
C VAL A 585 -4.77 27.49 -4.91
N VAL A 586 -6.01 27.01 -4.84
CA VAL A 586 -7.22 27.81 -5.04
C VAL A 586 -7.77 28.20 -3.69
N LYS A 587 -7.50 29.43 -3.25
CA LYS A 587 -8.04 30.00 -2.01
C LYS A 587 -9.51 30.34 -2.18
N MET A 588 -10.29 30.07 -1.14
CA MET A 588 -11.73 30.28 -1.12
C MET A 588 -12.16 31.06 0.14
N LYS A 589 -13.13 31.96 -0.06
CA LYS A 589 -13.84 32.67 1.00
C LYS A 589 -15.31 32.26 1.06
#